data_d247471f7ad8601206e883d68220c861
#
_entry.id   d247471f7ad8601206e883d68220c861
#
_cell.length_a   1.000
_cell.length_b   1.000
_cell.length_c   1.000
_cell.angle_alpha   90.00
_cell.angle_beta   90.00
_cell.angle_gamma   90.00
#
_symmetry.space_group_name_H-M   'P 1'
#
loop_
_entity.id
_entity.type
_entity.pdbx_description
1 polymer ?
#
loop_
_entity_poly.entity_id
_entity_poly.type
_entity_poly.pdbx_seq_one_letter_code
_entity_poly.pdbx_strand_id
1 'polypeptide(L)'
;MESVVDLPLQGETAAKAWPWWARVGFRFAFVFWLLFFVAVGGLDLVLWVWPWLSRHVNSAASWPTDKLSIWVGWQVFHLSGDAALPHVTGSGDTALAWIGCLVAIVVALVVCGVWSAVSEIRARRTEYRTLYAWLRLGMRFLLASTLLSYGLAKVFDLQFSPPMANRLNETYGNSSPMGLLWTFMGASVPYTVFAGLAEVVPGVLLFFRKTSTAGAMLSAAVMLNVAMLNFCYDVPVKLYSTELLLLSLYLLLPDFAPMWRFFVLRRDAALTGVWVRRSERRPLRVAGHCLQALVIAYLLYSNVKSGYTEHKERLASRAPKADTLAGAWTVDNSTGWPAEEQWKSVSFDAVPNQNKDYATATQANGKLAYYFFVPTGAAHAMNFLGVKGSALHWEREGTEYVNLKGTWAGNAAMLRMHQQPPTPLLSRGFHWVQEYPYNR
;
A
#
# COMPACT_ATOMS: atom_id res chain seq x y z
N MET A 1 -30.84 -32.70 23.64
CA MET A 1 -29.90 -33.78 23.32
C MET A 1 -30.37 -34.42 22.00
N GLU A 2 -30.10 -33.80 20.89
CA GLU A 2 -30.37 -34.37 19.56
C GLU A 2 -29.07 -34.84 18.98
N SER A 3 -29.03 -36.10 18.64
CA SER A 3 -27.92 -36.82 18.09
C SER A 3 -27.57 -36.26 16.70
N VAL A 4 -26.35 -35.74 16.58
CA VAL A 4 -25.72 -35.40 15.30
C VAL A 4 -25.57 -36.74 14.53
N VAL A 5 -26.42 -36.94 13.55
CA VAL A 5 -26.31 -38.05 12.60
C VAL A 5 -25.01 -37.85 11.82
N ASP A 6 -24.00 -38.64 12.11
CA ASP A 6 -22.82 -38.82 11.26
C ASP A 6 -23.27 -39.42 9.92
N LEU A 7 -23.43 -38.54 8.92
CA LEU A 7 -23.60 -39.00 7.54
C LEU A 7 -22.30 -39.71 7.13
N PRO A 8 -22.39 -40.98 6.67
CA PRO A 8 -21.23 -41.74 6.25
C PRO A 8 -20.55 -40.99 5.09
N LEU A 9 -19.26 -40.80 5.19
CA LEU A 9 -18.39 -40.32 4.11
C LEU A 9 -18.59 -41.21 2.91
N GLN A 10 -19.30 -40.72 1.87
CA GLN A 10 -19.44 -41.37 0.60
C GLN A 10 -18.06 -41.80 0.12
N GLY A 11 -17.95 -43.09 -0.23
CA GLY A 11 -16.74 -43.78 -0.59
C GLY A 11 -15.89 -42.99 -1.57
N GLU A 12 -14.58 -43.20 -1.50
CA GLU A 12 -13.57 -42.72 -2.43
C GLU A 12 -13.96 -43.12 -3.87
N THR A 13 -14.82 -42.33 -4.48
CA THR A 13 -14.96 -42.38 -5.93
C THR A 13 -13.60 -42.06 -6.50
N ALA A 14 -13.01 -42.95 -7.26
CA ALA A 14 -11.72 -42.79 -7.93
C ALA A 14 -11.60 -41.37 -8.47
N ALA A 15 -10.64 -40.64 -7.95
CA ALA A 15 -10.53 -39.19 -8.16
C ALA A 15 -10.49 -38.91 -9.67
N LYS A 16 -11.56 -38.29 -10.19
CA LYS A 16 -11.69 -38.00 -11.62
C LYS A 16 -10.49 -37.19 -12.09
N ALA A 17 -9.79 -37.69 -13.09
CA ALA A 17 -8.63 -37.00 -13.67
C ALA A 17 -8.99 -35.58 -14.13
N TRP A 18 -8.10 -34.64 -13.93
CA TRP A 18 -8.34 -33.27 -14.39
C TRP A 18 -8.34 -33.21 -15.91
N PRO A 19 -9.27 -32.45 -16.54
CA PRO A 19 -9.24 -32.23 -17.98
C PRO A 19 -7.93 -31.52 -18.36
N TRP A 20 -7.49 -31.72 -19.60
CA TRP A 20 -6.21 -31.22 -20.08
C TRP A 20 -6.04 -29.69 -19.85
N TRP A 21 -7.08 -28.94 -20.14
CA TRP A 21 -7.06 -27.47 -19.95
C TRP A 21 -6.89 -27.05 -18.47
N ALA A 22 -7.48 -27.79 -17.53
CA ALA A 22 -7.31 -27.52 -16.11
C ALA A 22 -5.89 -27.85 -15.64
N ARG A 23 -5.27 -28.91 -16.21
CA ARG A 23 -3.85 -29.25 -15.93
C ARG A 23 -2.91 -28.17 -16.44
N VAL A 24 -3.12 -27.69 -17.68
CA VAL A 24 -2.30 -26.63 -18.30
C VAL A 24 -2.51 -25.31 -17.53
N GLY A 25 -3.76 -24.92 -17.28
CA GLY A 25 -4.07 -23.71 -16.53
C GLY A 25 -3.47 -23.72 -15.11
N PHE A 26 -3.50 -24.88 -14.44
CA PHE A 26 -2.86 -25.02 -13.12
C PHE A 26 -1.33 -24.87 -13.21
N ARG A 27 -0.68 -25.50 -14.20
CA ARG A 27 0.79 -25.39 -14.36
C ARG A 27 1.22 -23.94 -14.57
N PHE A 28 0.53 -23.22 -15.44
CA PHE A 28 0.76 -21.79 -15.64
C PHE A 28 0.55 -21.00 -14.33
N ALA A 29 -0.62 -21.15 -13.71
CA ALA A 29 -0.94 -20.43 -12.47
C ALA A 29 0.03 -20.76 -11.33
N PHE A 30 0.48 -22.02 -11.24
CA PHE A 30 1.44 -22.44 -10.22
C PHE A 30 2.77 -21.69 -10.37
N VAL A 31 3.31 -21.64 -11.60
CA VAL A 31 4.60 -20.94 -11.85
C VAL A 31 4.44 -19.44 -11.67
N PHE A 32 3.41 -18.84 -12.25
CA PHE A 32 3.16 -17.40 -12.16
C PHE A 32 3.01 -16.93 -10.70
N TRP A 33 2.14 -17.58 -9.94
CA TRP A 33 1.91 -17.21 -8.55
C TRP A 33 3.10 -17.54 -7.63
N LEU A 34 3.91 -18.52 -7.97
CA LEU A 34 5.15 -18.81 -7.25
C LEU A 34 6.18 -17.68 -7.49
N LEU A 35 6.36 -17.24 -8.74
CA LEU A 35 7.22 -16.11 -9.06
C LEU A 35 6.74 -14.83 -8.39
N PHE A 36 5.46 -14.55 -8.44
CA PHE A 36 4.85 -13.43 -7.72
C PHE A 36 5.11 -13.51 -6.21
N PHE A 37 4.88 -14.69 -5.60
CA PHE A 37 5.13 -14.91 -4.17
C PHE A 37 6.56 -14.55 -3.77
N VAL A 38 7.53 -14.97 -4.57
CA VAL A 38 8.94 -14.63 -4.33
C VAL A 38 9.21 -13.14 -4.54
N ALA A 39 8.69 -12.56 -5.62
CA ALA A 39 8.92 -11.17 -5.97
C ALA A 39 8.41 -10.18 -4.90
N VAL A 40 7.28 -10.50 -4.25
CA VAL A 40 6.70 -9.65 -3.18
C VAL A 40 7.20 -10.02 -1.78
N GLY A 41 8.24 -10.83 -1.66
CA GLY A 41 8.81 -11.21 -0.36
C GLY A 41 7.97 -12.22 0.42
N GLY A 42 7.15 -13.02 -0.23
CA GLY A 42 6.26 -14.00 0.42
C GLY A 42 6.99 -15.05 1.26
N LEU A 43 8.29 -15.26 1.04
CA LEU A 43 9.11 -16.14 1.89
C LEU A 43 9.26 -15.60 3.33
N ASP A 44 9.03 -14.31 3.56
CA ASP A 44 8.99 -13.73 4.90
C ASP A 44 7.88 -14.37 5.76
N LEU A 45 6.76 -14.79 5.14
CA LEU A 45 5.69 -15.50 5.83
C LEU A 45 6.11 -16.91 6.27
N VAL A 46 7.06 -17.52 5.57
CA VAL A 46 7.55 -18.88 5.86
C VAL A 46 8.71 -18.83 6.84
N LEU A 47 9.60 -17.87 6.67
CA LEU A 47 10.85 -17.72 7.42
C LEU A 47 10.77 -16.61 8.49
N TRP A 48 9.56 -16.27 8.95
CA TRP A 48 9.28 -15.16 9.86
C TRP A 48 10.11 -15.19 11.17
N VAL A 49 10.52 -16.38 11.61
CA VAL A 49 11.38 -16.55 12.81
C VAL A 49 12.80 -16.10 12.54
N TRP A 50 13.24 -16.12 11.27
CA TRP A 50 14.60 -15.76 10.85
C TRP A 50 14.61 -14.65 9.80
N PRO A 51 14.38 -13.39 10.16
CA PRO A 51 14.28 -12.28 9.19
C PRO A 51 15.56 -12.07 8.37
N TRP A 52 16.72 -12.39 8.93
CA TRP A 52 17.98 -12.36 8.20
C TRP A 52 18.02 -13.41 7.08
N LEU A 53 17.68 -14.66 7.41
CA LEU A 53 17.63 -15.76 6.44
C LEU A 53 16.59 -15.49 5.35
N SER A 54 15.42 -15.02 5.73
CA SER A 54 14.33 -14.66 4.84
C SER A 54 14.76 -13.65 3.76
N ARG A 55 15.43 -12.57 4.15
CA ARG A 55 15.94 -11.56 3.21
C ARG A 55 16.95 -12.14 2.21
N HIS A 56 17.88 -12.97 2.67
CA HIS A 56 18.88 -13.59 1.80
C HIS A 56 18.25 -14.59 0.84
N VAL A 57 17.32 -15.41 1.32
CA VAL A 57 16.62 -16.40 0.48
C VAL A 57 15.69 -15.70 -0.52
N ASN A 58 14.95 -14.66 -0.14
CA ASN A 58 14.15 -13.86 -1.07
C ASN A 58 15.04 -13.25 -2.17
N SER A 59 16.12 -12.59 -1.79
CA SER A 59 17.06 -11.98 -2.75
C SER A 59 17.70 -13.01 -3.70
N ALA A 60 18.08 -14.17 -3.19
CA ALA A 60 18.63 -15.25 -4.02
C ALA A 60 17.57 -15.86 -4.95
N ALA A 61 16.34 -15.99 -4.49
CA ALA A 61 15.24 -16.57 -5.27
C ALA A 61 14.72 -15.61 -6.35
N SER A 62 14.70 -14.29 -6.10
CA SER A 62 14.30 -13.28 -7.10
C SER A 62 15.42 -12.97 -8.09
N TRP A 63 16.69 -13.18 -7.72
CA TRP A 63 17.85 -12.80 -8.53
C TRP A 63 17.79 -13.22 -10.00
N PRO A 64 17.37 -14.45 -10.39
CA PRO A 64 17.31 -14.83 -11.81
C PRO A 64 16.28 -14.04 -12.60
N THR A 65 15.10 -13.80 -12.03
CA THR A 65 14.04 -13.03 -12.66
C THR A 65 14.37 -11.54 -12.71
N ASP A 66 15.03 -11.00 -11.67
CA ASP A 66 15.49 -9.62 -11.62
C ASP A 66 16.55 -9.36 -12.71
N LYS A 67 17.55 -10.25 -12.83
CA LYS A 67 18.56 -10.15 -13.88
C LYS A 67 17.99 -10.27 -15.29
N LEU A 68 17.04 -11.18 -15.46
CA LEU A 68 16.36 -11.35 -16.75
C LEU A 68 15.51 -10.10 -17.08
N SER A 69 14.84 -9.52 -16.10
CA SER A 69 14.06 -8.28 -16.30
C SER A 69 14.95 -7.10 -16.68
N ILE A 70 16.10 -6.94 -16.02
CA ILE A 70 17.09 -5.92 -16.37
C ILE A 70 17.62 -6.14 -17.79
N TRP A 71 17.98 -7.37 -18.14
CA TRP A 71 18.47 -7.71 -19.46
C TRP A 71 17.42 -7.43 -20.57
N VAL A 72 16.17 -7.84 -20.35
CA VAL A 72 15.03 -7.55 -21.26
C VAL A 72 14.82 -6.03 -21.36
N GLY A 73 14.90 -5.32 -20.24
CA GLY A 73 14.81 -3.86 -20.21
C GLY A 73 15.85 -3.20 -21.10
N TRP A 74 17.10 -3.64 -21.05
CA TRP A 74 18.16 -3.09 -21.87
C TRP A 74 18.06 -3.51 -23.34
N GLN A 75 17.90 -4.80 -23.62
CA GLN A 75 18.01 -5.35 -24.97
C GLN A 75 16.74 -5.19 -25.81
N VAL A 76 15.57 -5.28 -25.19
CA VAL A 76 14.27 -5.28 -25.89
C VAL A 76 13.60 -3.90 -25.81
N PHE A 77 13.59 -3.31 -24.61
CA PHE A 77 12.91 -2.03 -24.36
C PHE A 77 13.85 -0.82 -24.41
N HIS A 78 15.15 -1.03 -24.62
CA HIS A 78 16.18 0.02 -24.73
C HIS A 78 16.17 1.01 -23.53
N LEU A 79 15.85 0.52 -22.35
CA LEU A 79 15.92 1.34 -21.12
C LEU A 79 17.38 1.75 -20.88
N SER A 80 17.57 2.99 -20.44
CA SER A 80 18.89 3.57 -20.15
C SER A 80 18.86 4.34 -18.82
N GLY A 81 20.03 4.60 -18.26
CA GLY A 81 20.19 5.33 -17.02
C GLY A 81 19.48 4.66 -15.85
N ASP A 82 18.90 5.46 -14.97
CA ASP A 82 18.25 5.00 -13.73
C ASP A 82 17.02 4.10 -14.00
N ALA A 83 16.31 4.29 -15.12
CA ALA A 83 15.15 3.46 -15.47
C ALA A 83 15.50 1.99 -15.73
N ALA A 84 16.77 1.70 -16.05
CA ALA A 84 17.25 0.35 -16.32
C ALA A 84 17.69 -0.42 -15.06
N LEU A 85 17.76 0.24 -13.92
CA LEU A 85 18.25 -0.36 -12.67
C LEU A 85 17.19 -0.30 -11.57
N PRO A 86 17.17 -1.28 -10.66
CA PRO A 86 16.33 -1.20 -9.49
C PRO A 86 16.74 0.00 -8.62
N HIS A 87 15.83 0.94 -8.43
CA HIS A 87 16.05 2.09 -7.56
C HIS A 87 14.77 2.47 -6.83
N VAL A 88 14.91 3.08 -5.67
CA VAL A 88 13.77 3.48 -4.83
C VAL A 88 13.27 4.83 -5.29
N THR A 89 12.13 4.85 -6.01
CA THR A 89 11.48 6.08 -6.49
C THR A 89 10.23 6.44 -5.69
N GLY A 90 9.75 5.55 -4.81
CA GLY A 90 8.42 5.63 -4.21
C GLY A 90 7.29 5.15 -5.13
N SER A 91 7.59 4.78 -6.38
CA SER A 91 6.64 4.21 -7.35
C SER A 91 6.76 2.70 -7.41
N GLY A 92 5.62 1.99 -7.39
CA GLY A 92 5.51 0.57 -7.71
C GLY A 92 5.30 0.29 -9.21
N ASP A 93 5.10 1.33 -10.03
CA ASP A 93 4.77 1.22 -11.45
C ASP A 93 5.95 1.65 -12.36
N THR A 94 7.18 1.36 -11.94
CA THR A 94 8.34 1.64 -12.77
C THR A 94 8.33 0.79 -14.06
N ALA A 95 8.97 1.28 -15.13
CA ALA A 95 9.12 0.49 -16.36
C ALA A 95 9.69 -0.91 -16.07
N LEU A 96 10.68 -0.99 -15.19
CA LEU A 96 11.29 -2.25 -14.79
C LEU A 96 10.31 -3.18 -14.06
N ALA A 97 9.39 -2.64 -13.23
CA ALA A 97 8.37 -3.44 -12.55
C ALA A 97 7.37 -4.07 -13.56
N TRP A 98 6.93 -3.29 -14.57
CA TRP A 98 6.08 -3.80 -15.65
C TRP A 98 6.78 -4.85 -16.51
N ILE A 99 8.07 -4.64 -16.82
CA ILE A 99 8.89 -5.64 -17.52
C ILE A 99 9.05 -6.90 -16.68
N GLY A 100 9.24 -6.77 -15.35
CA GLY A 100 9.30 -7.90 -14.42
C GLY A 100 8.02 -8.76 -14.45
N CYS A 101 6.85 -8.12 -14.46
CA CYS A 101 5.56 -8.82 -14.61
C CYS A 101 5.48 -9.54 -15.97
N LEU A 102 5.87 -8.88 -17.06
CA LEU A 102 5.91 -9.50 -18.38
C LEU A 102 6.86 -10.70 -18.42
N VAL A 103 8.06 -10.56 -17.85
CA VAL A 103 9.04 -11.64 -17.73
C VAL A 103 8.46 -12.81 -16.94
N ALA A 104 7.77 -12.54 -15.81
CA ALA A 104 7.13 -13.59 -15.02
C ALA A 104 6.06 -14.34 -15.82
N ILE A 105 5.25 -13.64 -16.63
CA ILE A 105 4.27 -14.24 -17.53
C ILE A 105 4.95 -15.13 -18.57
N VAL A 106 5.99 -14.64 -19.26
CA VAL A 106 6.71 -15.37 -20.28
C VAL A 106 7.39 -16.61 -19.70
N VAL A 107 8.08 -16.46 -18.54
CA VAL A 107 8.70 -17.61 -17.86
C VAL A 107 7.64 -18.64 -17.47
N ALA A 108 6.49 -18.19 -16.94
CA ALA A 108 5.40 -19.09 -16.58
C ALA A 108 4.84 -19.85 -17.80
N LEU A 109 4.73 -19.18 -18.97
CA LEU A 109 4.31 -19.84 -20.22
C LEU A 109 5.33 -20.87 -20.70
N VAL A 110 6.61 -20.53 -20.72
CA VAL A 110 7.70 -21.43 -21.15
C VAL A 110 7.77 -22.65 -20.23
N VAL A 111 7.80 -22.43 -18.91
CA VAL A 111 7.86 -23.52 -17.93
C VAL A 111 6.60 -24.38 -18.00
N CYS A 112 5.42 -23.77 -18.18
CA CYS A 112 4.17 -24.50 -18.40
C CYS A 112 4.23 -25.37 -19.65
N GLY A 113 4.77 -24.88 -20.75
CA GLY A 113 4.95 -25.64 -22.00
C GLY A 113 5.89 -26.84 -21.82
N VAL A 114 7.07 -26.60 -21.25
CA VAL A 114 8.06 -27.66 -20.96
C VAL A 114 7.47 -28.71 -20.00
N TRP A 115 6.85 -28.25 -18.91
CA TRP A 115 6.20 -29.15 -17.94
C TRP A 115 5.10 -30.00 -18.61
N SER A 116 4.31 -29.39 -19.49
CA SER A 116 3.26 -30.09 -20.23
C SER A 116 3.83 -31.15 -21.15
N ALA A 117 4.83 -30.81 -21.95
CA ALA A 117 5.49 -31.76 -22.86
C ALA A 117 6.11 -32.96 -22.10
N VAL A 118 6.88 -32.67 -21.02
CA VAL A 118 7.50 -33.71 -20.19
C VAL A 118 6.43 -34.59 -19.50
N SER A 119 5.32 -34.01 -19.06
CA SER A 119 4.24 -34.79 -18.43
C SER A 119 3.50 -35.68 -19.36
N GLU A 120 3.30 -35.29 -20.62
CA GLU A 120 2.67 -36.15 -21.66
C GLU A 120 3.62 -37.29 -22.05
N ILE A 121 4.91 -37.02 -22.27
CA ILE A 121 5.91 -38.05 -22.63
C ILE A 121 6.03 -39.12 -21.53
N ARG A 122 5.93 -38.72 -20.25
CA ARG A 122 6.12 -39.63 -19.11
C ARG A 122 4.82 -40.26 -18.60
N ALA A 123 3.65 -39.93 -19.16
CA ALA A 123 2.31 -40.40 -18.78
C ALA A 123 2.01 -40.36 -17.24
N ARG A 124 2.59 -39.40 -16.50
CA ARG A 124 2.80 -39.60 -15.05
C ARG A 124 1.82 -38.92 -14.11
N ARG A 125 1.09 -37.87 -14.48
CA ARG A 125 0.19 -37.21 -13.51
C ARG A 125 -1.10 -36.72 -14.15
N THR A 126 -2.20 -37.19 -13.63
CA THR A 126 -3.57 -36.85 -14.06
C THR A 126 -4.16 -35.71 -13.21
N GLU A 127 -3.52 -35.37 -12.07
CA GLU A 127 -4.01 -34.33 -11.14
C GLU A 127 -2.89 -33.72 -10.27
N TYR A 128 -3.15 -32.53 -9.78
CA TYR A 128 -2.19 -31.75 -8.95
C TYR A 128 -2.83 -31.28 -7.63
N ARG A 129 -3.77 -32.01 -7.06
CA ARG A 129 -4.56 -31.57 -5.88
C ARG A 129 -3.70 -31.09 -4.72
N THR A 130 -2.64 -31.80 -4.39
CA THR A 130 -1.75 -31.45 -3.28
C THR A 130 -0.99 -30.13 -3.55
N LEU A 131 -0.40 -29.98 -4.74
CA LEU A 131 0.31 -28.75 -5.11
C LEU A 131 -0.65 -27.57 -5.17
N TYR A 132 -1.86 -27.75 -5.70
CA TYR A 132 -2.89 -26.74 -5.71
C TYR A 132 -3.32 -26.30 -4.31
N ALA A 133 -3.46 -27.24 -3.38
CA ALA A 133 -3.81 -26.93 -2.00
C ALA A 133 -2.71 -26.09 -1.30
N TRP A 134 -1.44 -26.43 -1.53
CA TRP A 134 -0.30 -25.68 -0.99
C TRP A 134 -0.19 -24.28 -1.62
N LEU A 135 -0.31 -24.19 -2.95
CA LEU A 135 -0.31 -22.90 -3.63
C LEU A 135 -1.43 -21.99 -3.08
N ARG A 136 -2.66 -22.52 -3.00
CA ARG A 136 -3.78 -21.75 -2.43
C ARG A 136 -3.54 -21.33 -0.99
N LEU A 137 -2.94 -22.19 -0.19
CA LEU A 137 -2.63 -21.86 1.19
C LEU A 137 -1.64 -20.68 1.25
N GLY A 138 -0.53 -20.77 0.50
CA GLY A 138 0.46 -19.71 0.42
C GLY A 138 -0.12 -18.39 -0.07
N MET A 139 -0.86 -18.44 -1.19
CA MET A 139 -1.50 -17.25 -1.78
C MET A 139 -2.55 -16.62 -0.87
N ARG A 140 -3.33 -17.45 -0.16
CA ARG A 140 -4.31 -16.98 0.82
C ARG A 140 -3.66 -16.23 1.98
N PHE A 141 -2.56 -16.75 2.52
CA PHE A 141 -1.81 -16.10 3.59
C PHE A 141 -1.10 -14.84 3.11
N LEU A 142 -0.55 -14.85 1.89
CA LEU A 142 0.05 -13.68 1.28
C LEU A 142 -0.98 -12.53 1.15
N LEU A 143 -2.12 -12.80 0.52
CA LEU A 143 -3.20 -11.82 0.38
C LEU A 143 -3.70 -11.32 1.74
N ALA A 144 -3.90 -12.23 2.69
CA ALA A 144 -4.33 -11.90 4.05
C ALA A 144 -3.35 -10.96 4.75
N SER A 145 -2.05 -11.26 4.69
CA SER A 145 -0.99 -10.45 5.30
C SER A 145 -0.89 -9.08 4.64
N THR A 146 -0.98 -9.02 3.31
CA THR A 146 -0.94 -7.76 2.56
C THR A 146 -2.12 -6.86 2.93
N LEU A 147 -3.35 -7.39 2.88
CA LEU A 147 -4.55 -6.64 3.26
C LEU A 147 -4.53 -6.18 4.71
N LEU A 148 -4.01 -7.00 5.62
CA LEU A 148 -3.84 -6.63 7.02
C LEU A 148 -2.86 -5.47 7.17
N SER A 149 -1.71 -5.52 6.48
CA SER A 149 -0.69 -4.48 6.56
C SER A 149 -1.19 -3.14 6.00
N TYR A 150 -1.74 -3.12 4.78
CA TYR A 150 -2.27 -1.90 4.18
C TYR A 150 -3.52 -1.37 4.89
N GLY A 151 -4.39 -2.27 5.35
CA GLY A 151 -5.57 -1.88 6.11
C GLY A 151 -5.21 -1.25 7.45
N LEU A 152 -4.28 -1.84 8.21
CA LEU A 152 -3.82 -1.27 9.48
C LEU A 152 -3.03 0.03 9.29
N ALA A 153 -2.29 0.19 8.19
CA ALA A 153 -1.66 1.47 7.86
C ALA A 153 -2.69 2.60 7.71
N LYS A 154 -3.91 2.29 7.22
CA LYS A 154 -5.03 3.25 7.17
C LYS A 154 -5.67 3.45 8.54
N VAL A 155 -5.90 2.36 9.29
CA VAL A 155 -6.50 2.42 10.64
C VAL A 155 -5.65 3.24 11.60
N PHE A 156 -4.33 3.16 11.50
CA PHE A 156 -3.39 3.94 12.31
C PHE A 156 -2.96 5.28 11.69
N ASP A 157 -3.67 5.77 10.68
CA ASP A 157 -3.40 7.07 10.01
C ASP A 157 -1.95 7.19 9.49
N LEU A 158 -1.39 6.08 8.99
CA LEU A 158 -0.02 6.04 8.47
C LEU A 158 0.05 6.28 6.97
N GLN A 159 -0.97 5.85 6.22
CA GLN A 159 -1.00 5.99 4.76
C GLN A 159 -1.52 7.36 4.31
N PHE A 160 -2.63 7.83 4.89
CA PHE A 160 -3.28 9.08 4.53
C PHE A 160 -3.27 10.04 5.71
N SER A 161 -2.22 10.84 5.79
CA SER A 161 -2.10 11.85 6.84
C SER A 161 -3.08 13.00 6.61
N PRO A 162 -3.57 13.65 7.68
CA PRO A 162 -4.29 14.91 7.56
C PRO A 162 -3.51 15.89 6.68
N PRO A 163 -4.19 16.63 5.79
CA PRO A 163 -3.52 17.57 4.90
C PRO A 163 -2.76 18.63 5.69
N MET A 164 -1.48 18.78 5.35
CA MET A 164 -0.61 19.79 5.93
C MET A 164 -0.88 21.18 5.31
N ALA A 165 -0.33 22.22 5.88
CA ALA A 165 -0.59 23.60 5.49
C ALA A 165 -0.28 23.88 4.00
N ASN A 166 0.78 23.26 3.45
CA ASN A 166 1.11 23.37 2.04
C ASN A 166 -0.01 22.87 1.13
N ARG A 167 -0.63 21.72 1.49
CA ARG A 167 -1.76 21.13 0.73
C ARG A 167 -3.02 21.99 0.83
N LEU A 168 -3.30 22.53 2.01
CA LEU A 168 -4.47 23.37 2.25
C LEU A 168 -4.40 24.70 1.51
N ASN A 169 -3.20 25.18 1.21
CA ASN A 169 -2.95 26.44 0.47
C ASN A 169 -2.72 26.22 -1.04
N GLU A 170 -2.60 24.97 -1.48
CA GLU A 170 -2.54 24.68 -2.91
C GLU A 170 -3.88 24.99 -3.58
N THR A 171 -3.83 25.71 -4.70
CA THR A 171 -5.06 25.97 -5.45
C THR A 171 -5.60 24.66 -6.02
N TYR A 172 -6.92 24.48 -5.96
CA TYR A 172 -7.58 23.22 -6.36
C TYR A 172 -7.19 22.76 -7.76
N GLY A 173 -7.06 23.69 -8.72
CA GLY A 173 -6.65 23.37 -10.09
C GLY A 173 -5.18 22.96 -10.27
N ASN A 174 -4.32 23.19 -9.28
CA ASN A 174 -2.91 22.80 -9.31
C ASN A 174 -2.65 21.47 -8.61
N SER A 175 -3.64 20.93 -7.90
CA SER A 175 -3.51 19.62 -7.25
C SER A 175 -3.38 18.51 -8.29
N SER A 176 -2.38 17.64 -8.10
CA SER A 176 -2.30 16.41 -8.90
C SER A 176 -3.48 15.49 -8.57
N PRO A 177 -3.91 14.60 -9.49
CA PRO A 177 -4.98 13.63 -9.20
C PRO A 177 -4.69 12.80 -7.94
N MET A 178 -3.48 12.27 -7.79
CA MET A 178 -3.05 11.56 -6.57
C MET A 178 -3.11 12.48 -5.34
N GLY A 179 -2.64 13.72 -5.45
CA GLY A 179 -2.67 14.70 -4.36
C GLY A 179 -4.09 14.99 -3.89
N LEU A 180 -5.04 15.11 -4.82
CA LEU A 180 -6.46 15.28 -4.51
C LEU A 180 -7.01 14.08 -3.74
N LEU A 181 -6.73 12.84 -4.19
CA LEU A 181 -7.14 11.62 -3.50
C LEU A 181 -6.55 11.54 -2.08
N TRP A 182 -5.26 11.87 -1.91
CA TRP A 182 -4.62 11.89 -0.59
C TRP A 182 -5.24 12.92 0.35
N THR A 183 -5.54 14.10 -0.17
CA THR A 183 -6.22 15.16 0.60
C THR A 183 -7.63 14.73 1.00
N PHE A 184 -8.41 14.15 0.08
CA PHE A 184 -9.74 13.62 0.36
C PHE A 184 -9.72 12.56 1.48
N MET A 185 -8.84 11.58 1.37
CA MET A 185 -8.69 10.51 2.36
C MET A 185 -8.23 11.07 3.72
N GLY A 186 -7.18 11.89 3.71
CA GLY A 186 -6.56 12.43 4.93
C GLY A 186 -7.41 13.48 5.64
N ALA A 187 -8.34 14.14 4.94
CA ALA A 187 -9.25 15.11 5.56
C ALA A 187 -10.26 14.47 6.51
N SER A 188 -10.53 13.17 6.38
CA SER A 188 -11.50 12.46 7.21
C SER A 188 -10.91 11.19 7.82
N VAL A 189 -10.38 11.32 9.03
CA VAL A 189 -9.86 10.16 9.79
C VAL A 189 -10.88 9.03 9.91
N PRO A 190 -12.18 9.29 10.24
CA PRO A 190 -13.18 8.22 10.29
C PRO A 190 -13.35 7.48 8.96
N TYR A 191 -13.28 8.18 7.82
CA TYR A 191 -13.39 7.55 6.51
C TYR A 191 -12.14 6.72 6.18
N THR A 192 -10.96 7.22 6.52
CA THR A 192 -9.69 6.48 6.35
C THR A 192 -9.70 5.20 7.19
N VAL A 193 -10.16 5.26 8.44
CA VAL A 193 -10.33 4.08 9.31
C VAL A 193 -11.33 3.10 8.71
N PHE A 194 -12.49 3.58 8.22
CA PHE A 194 -13.47 2.74 7.55
C PHE A 194 -12.87 2.02 6.32
N ALA A 195 -12.16 2.74 5.48
CA ALA A 195 -11.46 2.16 4.31
C ALA A 195 -10.39 1.13 4.73
N GLY A 196 -9.67 1.41 5.83
CA GLY A 196 -8.72 0.45 6.42
C GLY A 196 -9.40 -0.81 6.93
N LEU A 197 -10.51 -0.69 7.66
CA LEU A 197 -11.28 -1.85 8.14
C LEU A 197 -11.86 -2.67 6.99
N ALA A 198 -12.24 -2.04 5.87
CA ALA A 198 -12.69 -2.74 4.67
C ALA A 198 -11.60 -3.65 4.07
N GLU A 199 -10.32 -3.39 4.34
CA GLU A 199 -9.19 -4.27 3.96
C GLU A 199 -8.84 -5.25 5.08
N VAL A 200 -8.84 -4.82 6.35
CA VAL A 200 -8.51 -5.68 7.51
C VAL A 200 -9.48 -6.85 7.62
N VAL A 201 -10.78 -6.60 7.50
CA VAL A 201 -11.82 -7.64 7.69
C VAL A 201 -11.63 -8.81 6.71
N PRO A 202 -11.56 -8.60 5.38
CA PRO A 202 -11.29 -9.70 4.46
C PRO A 202 -9.92 -10.36 4.70
N GLY A 203 -8.89 -9.59 5.07
CA GLY A 203 -7.59 -10.12 5.45
C GLY A 203 -7.70 -11.13 6.59
N VAL A 204 -8.42 -10.77 7.66
CA VAL A 204 -8.67 -11.69 8.79
C VAL A 204 -9.48 -12.92 8.37
N LEU A 205 -10.54 -12.74 7.56
CA LEU A 205 -11.36 -13.84 7.08
C LEU A 205 -10.57 -14.85 6.23
N LEU A 206 -9.59 -14.39 5.49
CA LEU A 206 -8.72 -15.23 4.67
C LEU A 206 -7.83 -16.17 5.49
N PHE A 207 -7.49 -15.85 6.73
CA PHE A 207 -6.69 -16.77 7.55
C PHE A 207 -7.43 -18.06 7.90
N PHE A 208 -8.76 -18.03 7.94
CA PHE A 208 -9.54 -19.18 8.35
C PHE A 208 -10.19 -19.87 7.15
N ARG A 209 -10.06 -21.19 7.09
CA ARG A 209 -10.58 -21.99 5.97
C ARG A 209 -12.09 -21.83 5.78
N LYS A 210 -12.86 -21.76 6.87
CA LYS A 210 -14.33 -21.67 6.82
C LYS A 210 -14.83 -20.35 6.23
N THR A 211 -14.07 -19.28 6.40
CA THR A 211 -14.44 -17.92 5.97
C THR A 211 -13.64 -17.46 4.73
N SER A 212 -12.73 -18.30 4.22
CA SER A 212 -11.83 -17.92 3.14
C SER A 212 -12.53 -17.50 1.84
N THR A 213 -13.67 -18.10 1.51
CA THR A 213 -14.45 -17.71 0.33
C THR A 213 -15.06 -16.31 0.52
N ALA A 214 -15.68 -16.05 1.69
CA ALA A 214 -16.18 -14.71 2.02
C ALA A 214 -15.04 -13.68 2.05
N GLY A 215 -13.89 -14.04 2.64
CA GLY A 215 -12.70 -13.21 2.62
C GLY A 215 -12.23 -12.88 1.20
N ALA A 216 -12.18 -13.86 0.30
CA ALA A 216 -11.79 -13.64 -1.09
C ALA A 216 -12.81 -12.80 -1.88
N MET A 217 -14.11 -12.95 -1.61
CA MET A 217 -15.17 -12.11 -2.22
C MET A 217 -15.01 -10.63 -1.80
N LEU A 218 -14.89 -10.39 -0.50
CA LEU A 218 -14.69 -9.03 0.02
C LEU A 218 -13.36 -8.44 -0.46
N SER A 219 -12.28 -9.26 -0.49
CA SER A 219 -10.99 -8.83 -1.04
C SER A 219 -11.10 -8.42 -2.50
N ALA A 220 -11.82 -9.19 -3.33
CA ALA A 220 -12.00 -8.86 -4.73
C ALA A 220 -12.75 -7.52 -4.90
N ALA A 221 -13.82 -7.28 -4.12
CA ALA A 221 -14.57 -6.04 -4.17
C ALA A 221 -13.72 -4.83 -3.73
N VAL A 222 -12.98 -4.97 -2.62
CA VAL A 222 -12.12 -3.90 -2.08
C VAL A 222 -10.95 -3.63 -3.03
N MET A 223 -10.27 -4.68 -3.53
CA MET A 223 -9.16 -4.52 -4.45
C MET A 223 -9.58 -3.97 -5.81
N LEU A 224 -10.80 -4.26 -6.27
CA LEU A 224 -11.37 -3.61 -7.46
C LEU A 224 -11.48 -2.10 -7.23
N ASN A 225 -12.03 -1.68 -6.09
CA ASN A 225 -12.13 -0.25 -5.75
C ASN A 225 -10.75 0.40 -5.65
N VAL A 226 -9.78 -0.25 -4.97
CA VAL A 226 -8.41 0.26 -4.84
C VAL A 226 -7.72 0.37 -6.21
N ALA A 227 -7.84 -0.65 -7.06
CA ALA A 227 -7.30 -0.61 -8.42
C ALA A 227 -7.92 0.53 -9.24
N MET A 228 -9.25 0.70 -9.18
CA MET A 228 -9.93 1.82 -9.88
C MET A 228 -9.43 3.17 -9.39
N LEU A 229 -9.27 3.37 -8.07
CA LEU A 229 -8.67 4.60 -7.55
C LEU A 229 -7.26 4.83 -8.08
N ASN A 230 -6.43 3.79 -8.13
CA ASN A 230 -5.06 3.90 -8.64
C ASN A 230 -5.00 4.24 -10.13
N PHE A 231 -5.90 3.69 -10.94
CA PHE A 231 -5.98 4.02 -12.37
C PHE A 231 -6.57 5.41 -12.62
N CYS A 232 -7.65 5.76 -11.91
CA CYS A 232 -8.38 7.03 -12.15
C CYS A 232 -7.66 8.25 -11.57
N TYR A 233 -6.89 8.07 -10.49
CA TYR A 233 -6.17 9.16 -9.82
C TYR A 233 -4.66 9.09 -10.00
N ASP A 234 -4.19 8.32 -10.97
CA ASP A 234 -2.77 8.17 -11.33
C ASP A 234 -1.85 7.85 -10.14
N VAL A 235 -2.31 6.95 -9.28
CA VAL A 235 -1.51 6.48 -8.14
C VAL A 235 -0.52 5.42 -8.64
N PRO A 236 0.78 5.53 -8.32
CA PRO A 236 1.82 4.69 -8.92
C PRO A 236 1.96 3.31 -8.26
N VAL A 237 0.83 2.58 -8.10
CA VAL A 237 0.73 1.19 -7.61
C VAL A 237 -0.36 0.41 -8.34
N LYS A 238 -0.58 0.74 -9.62
CA LYS A 238 -1.59 0.12 -10.49
C LYS A 238 -1.32 -1.36 -10.68
N LEU A 239 -0.05 -1.71 -10.98
CA LEU A 239 0.39 -3.09 -11.19
C LEU A 239 0.08 -3.95 -9.97
N TYR A 240 0.58 -3.57 -8.80
CA TYR A 240 0.43 -4.36 -7.58
C TYR A 240 -1.04 -4.51 -7.15
N SER A 241 -1.84 -3.45 -7.22
CA SER A 241 -3.27 -3.53 -6.90
C SER A 241 -4.06 -4.44 -7.86
N THR A 242 -3.67 -4.45 -9.14
CA THR A 242 -4.23 -5.36 -10.15
C THR A 242 -3.86 -6.81 -9.84
N GLU A 243 -2.62 -7.08 -9.47
CA GLU A 243 -2.16 -8.42 -9.08
C GLU A 243 -2.89 -8.94 -7.83
N LEU A 244 -3.13 -8.09 -6.82
CA LEU A 244 -3.93 -8.45 -5.65
C LEU A 244 -5.41 -8.72 -5.98
N LEU A 245 -5.99 -7.95 -6.91
CA LEU A 245 -7.33 -8.22 -7.44
C LEU A 245 -7.38 -9.57 -8.14
N LEU A 246 -6.44 -9.84 -9.05
CA LEU A 246 -6.34 -11.12 -9.75
C LEU A 246 -6.12 -12.29 -8.80
N LEU A 247 -5.32 -12.09 -7.74
CA LEU A 247 -5.11 -13.09 -6.70
C LEU A 247 -6.41 -13.38 -5.93
N SER A 248 -7.19 -12.34 -5.61
CA SER A 248 -8.49 -12.49 -4.96
C SER A 248 -9.46 -13.31 -5.83
N LEU A 249 -9.52 -13.01 -7.13
CA LEU A 249 -10.31 -13.76 -8.12
C LEU A 249 -9.81 -15.20 -8.29
N TYR A 250 -8.49 -15.42 -8.32
CA TYR A 250 -7.90 -16.76 -8.35
C TYR A 250 -8.32 -17.61 -7.15
N LEU A 251 -8.38 -17.03 -5.96
CA LEU A 251 -8.85 -17.73 -4.77
C LEU A 251 -10.35 -18.06 -4.82
N LEU A 252 -11.14 -17.32 -5.59
CA LEU A 252 -12.57 -17.58 -5.80
C LEU A 252 -12.87 -18.64 -6.87
N LEU A 253 -11.93 -18.94 -7.76
CA LEU A 253 -12.17 -19.84 -8.90
C LEU A 253 -12.88 -21.17 -8.55
N PRO A 254 -12.54 -21.91 -7.48
CA PRO A 254 -13.22 -23.15 -7.15
C PRO A 254 -14.67 -22.98 -6.75
N ASP A 255 -14.98 -21.84 -6.14
CA ASP A 255 -16.29 -21.52 -5.60
C ASP A 255 -17.15 -20.74 -6.62
N PHE A 256 -16.59 -20.38 -7.80
CA PHE A 256 -17.27 -19.57 -8.80
C PHE A 256 -18.56 -20.24 -9.31
N ALA A 257 -18.50 -21.52 -9.68
CA ALA A 257 -19.68 -22.22 -10.20
C ALA A 257 -20.79 -22.39 -9.13
N PRO A 258 -20.52 -22.81 -7.88
CA PRO A 258 -21.51 -22.74 -6.80
C PRO A 258 -22.06 -21.35 -6.56
N MET A 259 -21.22 -20.32 -6.52
CA MET A 259 -21.66 -18.93 -6.33
C MET A 259 -22.57 -18.48 -7.47
N TRP A 260 -22.22 -18.76 -8.72
CA TRP A 260 -23.07 -18.47 -9.87
C TRP A 260 -24.44 -19.15 -9.78
N ARG A 261 -24.46 -20.43 -9.39
CA ARG A 261 -25.72 -21.18 -9.18
C ARG A 261 -26.59 -20.53 -8.12
N PHE A 262 -26.00 -20.13 -7.00
CA PHE A 262 -26.72 -19.55 -5.87
C PHE A 262 -27.21 -18.12 -6.18
N PHE A 263 -26.30 -17.22 -6.55
CA PHE A 263 -26.62 -15.80 -6.70
C PHE A 263 -27.37 -15.45 -7.99
N VAL A 264 -27.04 -16.13 -9.09
CA VAL A 264 -27.59 -15.80 -10.41
C VAL A 264 -28.75 -16.73 -10.77
N LEU A 265 -28.57 -18.05 -10.63
CA LEU A 265 -29.60 -19.01 -11.00
C LEU A 265 -30.59 -19.31 -9.87
N ARG A 266 -30.38 -18.76 -8.67
CA ARG A 266 -31.23 -18.95 -7.47
C ARG A 266 -31.49 -20.42 -7.16
N ARG A 267 -30.49 -21.27 -7.30
CA ARG A 267 -30.51 -22.72 -7.03
C ARG A 267 -29.66 -23.03 -5.81
N ASP A 268 -30.05 -24.04 -5.07
CA ASP A 268 -29.24 -24.53 -3.98
C ASP A 268 -27.85 -24.93 -4.46
N ALA A 269 -26.85 -24.46 -3.76
CA ALA A 269 -25.45 -24.76 -4.05
C ALA A 269 -24.62 -24.83 -2.76
N ALA A 270 -23.91 -25.95 -2.60
CA ALA A 270 -22.91 -26.06 -1.55
C ALA A 270 -21.56 -25.58 -2.06
N LEU A 271 -20.87 -24.74 -1.29
CA LEU A 271 -19.49 -24.35 -1.59
C LEU A 271 -18.61 -25.61 -1.54
N THR A 272 -17.87 -25.84 -2.63
CA THR A 272 -16.92 -26.95 -2.72
C THR A 272 -15.70 -26.62 -1.88
N GLY A 273 -15.64 -27.17 -0.67
CA GLY A 273 -14.44 -27.02 0.16
C GLY A 273 -13.20 -27.52 -0.60
N VAL A 274 -12.12 -26.74 -0.56
CA VAL A 274 -10.85 -27.16 -1.16
C VAL A 274 -10.36 -28.44 -0.49
N TRP A 275 -10.09 -29.45 -1.33
CA TRP A 275 -9.49 -30.67 -0.84
C TRP A 275 -8.17 -30.37 -0.13
N VAL A 276 -8.01 -30.93 1.06
CA VAL A 276 -6.77 -30.85 1.84
C VAL A 276 -6.46 -32.25 2.33
N ARG A 277 -5.30 -32.74 1.98
CA ARG A 277 -4.79 -33.98 2.56
C ARG A 277 -4.64 -33.80 4.07
N ARG A 278 -5.56 -34.37 4.83
CA ARG A 278 -5.43 -34.40 6.28
C ARG A 278 -4.41 -35.47 6.65
N SER A 279 -3.45 -35.12 7.50
CA SER A 279 -2.60 -36.16 8.09
C SER A 279 -3.46 -37.07 8.98
N GLU A 280 -3.31 -38.36 8.82
CA GLU A 280 -3.98 -39.37 9.67
C GLU A 280 -3.44 -39.31 11.12
N ARG A 281 -2.20 -38.86 11.28
CA ARG A 281 -1.56 -38.74 12.57
C ARG A 281 -2.09 -37.51 13.34
N ARG A 282 -2.84 -37.76 14.42
CA ARG A 282 -3.41 -36.71 15.28
C ARG A 282 -2.38 -35.68 15.72
N PRO A 283 -1.15 -36.02 16.18
CA PRO A 283 -0.16 -35.04 16.62
C PRO A 283 0.26 -34.09 15.49
N LEU A 284 0.41 -34.56 14.24
CA LEU A 284 0.77 -33.69 13.11
C LEU A 284 -0.36 -32.72 12.73
N ARG A 285 -1.61 -33.12 12.90
CA ARG A 285 -2.76 -32.21 12.69
C ARG A 285 -2.77 -31.10 13.75
N VAL A 286 -2.59 -31.48 15.02
CA VAL A 286 -2.52 -30.50 16.12
C VAL A 286 -1.36 -29.55 15.92
N ALA A 287 -0.16 -30.07 15.62
CA ALA A 287 1.01 -29.25 15.34
C ALA A 287 0.78 -28.26 14.18
N GLY A 288 0.12 -28.70 13.09
CA GLY A 288 -0.24 -27.82 11.99
C GLY A 288 -1.21 -26.70 12.39
N HIS A 289 -2.22 -26.99 13.21
CA HIS A 289 -3.13 -25.95 13.73
C HIS A 289 -2.44 -24.99 14.70
N CYS A 290 -1.57 -25.50 15.57
CA CYS A 290 -0.76 -24.66 16.49
C CYS A 290 0.17 -23.74 15.68
N LEU A 291 0.87 -24.26 14.68
CA LEU A 291 1.73 -23.46 13.80
C LEU A 291 0.92 -22.37 13.06
N GLN A 292 -0.23 -22.72 12.50
CA GLN A 292 -1.13 -21.75 11.86
C GLN A 292 -1.56 -20.67 12.85
N ALA A 293 -1.98 -21.02 14.06
CA ALA A 293 -2.38 -20.07 15.08
C ALA A 293 -1.22 -19.15 15.50
N LEU A 294 -0.02 -19.68 15.64
CA LEU A 294 1.19 -18.92 15.95
C LEU A 294 1.53 -17.91 14.83
N VAL A 295 1.49 -18.34 13.57
CA VAL A 295 1.72 -17.43 12.43
C VAL A 295 0.69 -16.32 12.39
N ILE A 296 -0.60 -16.64 12.55
CA ILE A 296 -1.67 -15.62 12.57
C ILE A 296 -1.47 -14.65 13.74
N ALA A 297 -1.22 -15.16 14.94
CA ALA A 297 -0.98 -14.34 16.13
C ALA A 297 0.23 -13.42 15.95
N TYR A 298 1.32 -13.92 15.36
CA TYR A 298 2.50 -13.14 15.05
C TYR A 298 2.20 -12.03 14.03
N LEU A 299 1.54 -12.35 12.93
CA LEU A 299 1.19 -11.36 11.89
C LEU A 299 0.28 -10.27 12.44
N LEU A 300 -0.72 -10.63 13.23
CA LEU A 300 -1.59 -9.65 13.89
C LEU A 300 -0.80 -8.79 14.88
N TYR A 301 -0.04 -9.41 15.77
CA TYR A 301 0.74 -8.70 16.78
C TYR A 301 1.78 -7.76 16.16
N SER A 302 2.56 -8.24 15.19
CA SER A 302 3.62 -7.44 14.57
C SER A 302 3.06 -6.23 13.81
N ASN A 303 1.99 -6.40 13.03
CA ASN A 303 1.36 -5.31 12.30
C ASN A 303 0.70 -4.30 13.23
N VAL A 304 -0.04 -4.76 14.25
CA VAL A 304 -0.69 -3.86 15.23
C VAL A 304 0.36 -3.11 16.05
N LYS A 305 1.39 -3.81 16.55
CA LYS A 305 2.47 -3.18 17.33
C LYS A 305 3.22 -2.15 16.50
N SER A 306 3.64 -2.49 15.29
CA SER A 306 4.35 -1.56 14.39
C SER A 306 3.46 -0.36 14.07
N GLY A 307 2.21 -0.59 13.66
CA GLY A 307 1.26 0.48 13.35
C GLY A 307 0.99 1.40 14.53
N TYR A 308 0.76 0.85 15.71
CA TYR A 308 0.54 1.64 16.93
C TYR A 308 1.78 2.47 17.33
N THR A 309 2.97 1.87 17.28
CA THR A 309 4.21 2.57 17.62
C THR A 309 4.46 3.74 16.67
N GLU A 310 4.36 3.50 15.36
CA GLU A 310 4.55 4.53 14.35
C GLU A 310 3.48 5.63 14.44
N HIS A 311 2.21 5.26 14.69
CA HIS A 311 1.13 6.22 14.94
C HIS A 311 1.44 7.13 16.14
N LYS A 312 1.88 6.54 17.26
CA LYS A 312 2.25 7.29 18.47
C LYS A 312 3.41 8.27 18.20
N GLU A 313 4.45 7.81 17.50
CA GLU A 313 5.58 8.67 17.12
C GLU A 313 5.12 9.80 16.19
N ARG A 314 4.23 9.53 15.26
CA ARG A 314 3.65 10.50 14.35
C ARG A 314 2.79 11.53 15.07
N LEU A 315 1.97 11.12 16.02
CA LEU A 315 1.20 12.04 16.87
C LEU A 315 2.12 12.93 17.70
N ALA A 316 3.18 12.37 18.29
CA ALA A 316 4.15 13.12 19.06
C ALA A 316 4.90 14.16 18.19
N SER A 317 5.21 13.84 16.94
CA SER A 317 5.87 14.76 16.01
C SER A 317 4.95 15.88 15.51
N ARG A 318 3.62 15.64 15.48
CA ARG A 318 2.59 16.62 15.10
C ARG A 318 2.11 17.48 16.27
N ALA A 319 2.43 17.12 17.51
CA ALA A 319 2.03 17.91 18.65
C ALA A 319 2.53 19.34 18.49
N PRO A 320 1.68 20.37 18.70
CA PRO A 320 2.10 21.76 18.61
C PRO A 320 3.28 21.99 19.55
N LYS A 321 4.43 22.25 19.00
CA LYS A 321 5.56 22.72 19.80
C LYS A 321 5.31 24.21 20.03
N ALA A 322 5.34 24.63 21.28
CA ALA A 322 5.00 26.00 21.70
C ALA A 322 5.77 27.12 20.97
N ASP A 323 6.82 26.75 20.26
CA ASP A 323 7.77 27.67 19.65
C ASP A 323 8.16 27.23 18.23
N THR A 324 7.17 27.07 17.35
CA THR A 324 7.39 26.72 15.95
C THR A 324 6.60 27.64 15.02
N LEU A 325 7.09 27.80 13.79
CA LEU A 325 6.38 28.49 12.71
C LEU A 325 5.36 27.61 12.00
N ALA A 326 5.13 26.36 12.47
CA ALA A 326 4.24 25.44 11.79
C ALA A 326 2.86 26.05 11.52
N GLY A 327 2.38 25.93 10.29
CA GLY A 327 1.11 26.49 9.84
C GLY A 327 1.22 27.31 8.57
N ALA A 328 0.12 27.96 8.21
CA ALA A 328 0.00 28.79 7.02
C ALA A 328 0.00 30.28 7.39
N TRP A 329 0.73 31.05 6.61
CA TRP A 329 0.98 32.46 6.84
C TRP A 329 0.74 33.27 5.57
N THR A 330 0.09 34.41 5.68
CA THR A 330 0.00 35.42 4.61
C THR A 330 1.08 36.44 4.82
N VAL A 331 1.81 36.85 3.78
CA VAL A 331 2.83 37.85 3.82
C VAL A 331 2.21 39.23 3.59
N ASP A 332 2.30 40.10 4.59
CA ASP A 332 1.78 41.46 4.52
C ASP A 332 2.78 42.42 3.87
N ASN A 333 4.06 42.26 4.20
CA ASN A 333 5.13 43.06 3.68
C ASN A 333 6.41 42.25 3.51
N SER A 334 7.16 42.53 2.45
CA SER A 334 8.45 41.90 2.16
C SER A 334 9.45 42.90 1.62
N THR A 335 10.68 42.83 2.11
CA THR A 335 11.82 43.61 1.62
C THR A 335 13.02 42.69 1.41
N GLY A 336 13.88 43.02 0.43
CA GLY A 336 15.10 42.26 0.16
C GLY A 336 14.89 40.96 -0.69
N TRP A 337 13.67 40.69 -1.17
CA TRP A 337 13.40 39.63 -2.11
C TRP A 337 13.40 40.15 -3.55
N PRO A 338 13.87 39.36 -4.54
CA PRO A 338 13.62 39.67 -5.95
C PRO A 338 12.10 39.77 -6.21
N ALA A 339 11.67 40.74 -7.02
CA ALA A 339 10.25 41.06 -7.21
C ALA A 339 9.38 39.84 -7.65
N GLU A 340 9.93 38.96 -8.49
CA GLU A 340 9.24 37.77 -8.96
C GLU A 340 9.18 36.63 -7.94
N GLU A 341 10.14 36.61 -7.00
CA GLU A 341 10.26 35.56 -5.98
C GLU A 341 9.65 36.02 -4.63
N GLN A 342 9.09 37.19 -4.54
CA GLN A 342 8.40 37.65 -3.32
C GLN A 342 7.31 36.67 -2.94
N TRP A 343 7.27 36.32 -1.65
CA TRP A 343 6.24 35.45 -1.12
C TRP A 343 4.95 36.21 -0.87
N LYS A 344 3.83 35.69 -1.38
CA LYS A 344 2.46 36.12 -1.02
C LYS A 344 1.94 35.40 0.20
N SER A 345 2.23 34.11 0.26
CA SER A 345 1.89 33.25 1.38
C SER A 345 2.97 32.18 1.52
N VAL A 346 3.12 31.67 2.72
CA VAL A 346 4.05 30.58 3.01
C VAL A 346 3.45 29.64 4.03
N SER A 347 3.65 28.36 3.85
CA SER A 347 3.36 27.33 4.85
C SER A 347 4.65 26.70 5.35
N PHE A 348 4.75 26.53 6.66
CA PHE A 348 5.84 25.82 7.32
C PHE A 348 5.31 24.51 7.86
N ASP A 349 5.90 23.40 7.41
CA ASP A 349 5.49 22.06 7.77
C ASP A 349 6.69 21.30 8.34
N ALA A 350 6.51 20.72 9.53
CA ALA A 350 7.50 19.85 10.14
C ALA A 350 7.49 18.47 9.48
N VAL A 351 8.66 17.97 9.11
CA VAL A 351 8.79 16.61 8.56
C VAL A 351 9.10 15.64 9.70
N PRO A 352 8.20 14.71 10.03
CA PRO A 352 8.44 13.72 11.06
C PRO A 352 9.74 12.94 10.80
N ASN A 353 10.55 12.76 11.85
CA ASN A 353 11.78 11.95 11.81
C ASN A 353 12.87 12.43 10.83
N GLN A 354 12.84 13.68 10.40
CA GLN A 354 13.91 14.31 9.63
C GLN A 354 14.48 15.51 10.38
N ASN A 355 15.80 15.71 10.25
CA ASN A 355 16.48 16.88 10.81
C ASN A 355 16.27 18.15 9.96
N LYS A 356 15.25 18.17 9.14
CA LYS A 356 14.89 19.26 8.25
C LYS A 356 13.39 19.41 8.15
N ASP A 357 12.95 20.65 8.15
CA ASP A 357 11.56 21.03 7.88
C ASP A 357 11.46 21.61 6.48
N TYR A 358 10.26 21.81 5.96
CA TYR A 358 10.11 22.46 4.68
C TYR A 358 9.12 23.62 4.72
N ALA A 359 9.35 24.57 3.82
CA ALA A 359 8.46 25.68 3.58
C ALA A 359 7.97 25.63 2.13
N THR A 360 6.68 25.85 1.93
CA THR A 360 6.08 26.02 0.60
C THR A 360 5.58 27.44 0.48
N ALA A 361 6.17 28.20 -0.42
CA ALA A 361 5.78 29.59 -0.65
C ALA A 361 5.05 29.73 -1.98
N THR A 362 3.95 30.48 -1.97
CA THR A 362 3.31 30.99 -3.19
C THR A 362 3.96 32.34 -3.51
N GLN A 363 4.65 32.39 -4.64
CA GLN A 363 5.36 33.59 -5.09
C GLN A 363 4.41 34.63 -5.73
N ALA A 364 4.92 35.83 -5.94
CA ALA A 364 4.17 36.94 -6.55
C ALA A 364 3.65 36.62 -7.96
N ASN A 365 4.40 35.82 -8.73
CA ASN A 365 4.04 35.30 -10.04
C ASN A 365 3.04 34.13 -10.01
N GLY A 366 2.58 33.70 -8.82
CA GLY A 366 1.64 32.58 -8.63
C GLY A 366 2.30 31.19 -8.66
N LYS A 367 3.64 31.09 -8.83
CA LYS A 367 4.36 29.82 -8.76
C LYS A 367 4.52 29.36 -7.32
N LEU A 368 4.52 28.03 -7.14
CA LEU A 368 4.88 27.41 -5.87
C LEU A 368 6.39 27.15 -5.83
N ALA A 369 7.02 27.58 -4.75
CA ALA A 369 8.42 27.30 -4.47
C ALA A 369 8.54 26.46 -3.21
N TYR A 370 9.38 25.43 -3.27
CA TYR A 370 9.59 24.48 -2.18
C TYR A 370 11.00 24.64 -1.63
N TYR A 371 11.09 24.86 -0.33
CA TYR A 371 12.35 25.05 0.36
C TYR A 371 12.47 24.07 1.51
N PHE A 372 13.63 23.46 1.64
CA PHE A 372 14.00 22.73 2.86
C PHE A 372 14.83 23.66 3.75
N PHE A 373 14.60 23.61 5.03
CA PHE A 373 15.39 24.36 5.99
C PHE A 373 15.76 23.50 7.21
N VAL A 374 16.88 23.83 7.82
CA VAL A 374 17.36 23.22 9.05
C VAL A 374 17.26 24.26 10.15
N PRO A 375 16.53 23.97 11.25
CA PRO A 375 16.59 24.81 12.44
C PRO A 375 18.02 24.81 12.96
N THR A 376 18.61 25.99 13.16
CA THR A 376 19.94 26.11 13.75
C THR A 376 19.84 26.24 15.26
N GLY A 377 20.90 25.85 16.00
CA GLY A 377 20.90 25.85 17.46
C GLY A 377 20.71 27.20 18.15
N ALA A 378 20.75 28.33 17.40
CA ALA A 378 20.26 29.62 17.88
C ALA A 378 18.73 29.58 17.86
N ALA A 379 18.07 29.92 18.96
CA ALA A 379 16.63 29.98 19.05
C ALA A 379 16.05 30.78 17.87
N HIS A 380 15.06 30.23 17.20
CA HIS A 380 14.33 30.85 16.08
C HIS A 380 15.11 31.10 14.78
N ALA A 381 16.29 30.51 14.58
CA ALA A 381 17.04 30.65 13.33
C ALA A 381 16.84 29.44 12.40
N MET A 382 16.81 29.68 11.10
CA MET A 382 16.65 28.65 10.05
C MET A 382 17.53 28.96 8.84
N ASN A 383 18.22 27.93 8.38
CA ASN A 383 19.03 27.96 7.17
C ASN A 383 18.34 27.21 6.05
N PHE A 384 18.08 27.87 4.93
CA PHE A 384 17.41 27.30 3.78
C PHE A 384 18.40 26.54 2.89
N LEU A 385 18.13 25.25 2.67
CA LEU A 385 18.95 24.40 1.82
C LEU A 385 18.70 24.75 0.34
N GLY A 386 19.78 24.89 -0.43
CA GLY A 386 19.69 25.23 -1.86
C GLY A 386 19.64 26.72 -2.18
N VAL A 387 19.43 27.59 -1.19
CA VAL A 387 19.51 29.05 -1.38
C VAL A 387 20.76 29.59 -0.67
N LYS A 388 21.85 29.73 -1.43
CA LYS A 388 23.13 30.19 -0.87
C LYS A 388 23.00 31.60 -0.22
N GLY A 389 23.57 31.77 0.98
CA GLY A 389 23.51 33.01 1.71
C GLY A 389 22.16 33.35 2.33
N SER A 390 21.32 32.31 2.57
CA SER A 390 20.03 32.51 3.22
C SER A 390 20.09 31.99 4.65
N ALA A 391 19.90 32.90 5.59
CA ALA A 391 19.76 32.65 7.01
C ALA A 391 18.72 33.63 7.57
N LEU A 392 17.59 33.08 8.02
CA LEU A 392 16.50 33.85 8.58
C LEU A 392 16.31 33.51 10.06
N HIS A 393 15.90 34.45 10.85
CA HIS A 393 15.40 34.24 12.20
C HIS A 393 13.99 34.81 12.31
N TRP A 394 13.17 34.24 13.16
CA TRP A 394 11.81 34.70 13.34
C TRP A 394 11.54 35.19 14.75
N GLU A 395 10.73 36.23 14.83
CA GLU A 395 10.28 36.82 16.07
C GLU A 395 8.75 36.96 16.04
N ARG A 396 8.08 36.57 17.11
CA ARG A 396 6.63 36.78 17.21
C ARG A 396 6.32 38.23 17.62
N GLU A 397 5.35 38.82 16.95
CA GLU A 397 4.74 40.08 17.27
C GLU A 397 3.28 39.84 17.70
N GLY A 398 3.08 39.64 19.01
CA GLY A 398 1.78 39.20 19.55
C GLY A 398 1.48 37.75 19.25
N THR A 399 0.19 37.43 19.12
CA THR A 399 -0.29 36.05 18.86
C THR A 399 -0.44 35.73 17.38
N GLU A 400 -0.65 36.71 16.53
CA GLU A 400 -1.05 36.54 15.14
C GLU A 400 0.05 36.87 14.13
N TYR A 401 1.04 37.66 14.51
CA TYR A 401 2.08 38.16 13.60
C TYR A 401 3.45 37.54 13.89
N VAL A 402 4.20 37.36 12.82
CA VAL A 402 5.62 36.95 12.87
C VAL A 402 6.41 37.76 11.88
N ASN A 403 7.58 38.21 12.34
CA ASN A 403 8.59 38.86 11.52
C ASN A 403 9.74 37.88 11.24
N LEU A 404 10.03 37.62 9.96
CA LEU A 404 11.26 36.95 9.53
C LEU A 404 12.29 38.02 9.16
N LYS A 405 13.49 37.94 9.73
CA LYS A 405 14.58 38.88 9.47
C LYS A 405 15.89 38.14 9.23
N GLY A 406 16.75 38.67 8.37
CA GLY A 406 18.06 38.08 8.13
C GLY A 406 18.57 38.33 6.73
N THR A 407 19.09 37.29 6.08
CA THR A 407 19.58 37.37 4.71
C THR A 407 18.85 36.35 3.82
N TRP A 408 18.52 36.77 2.60
CA TRP A 408 17.97 35.90 1.54
C TRP A 408 18.80 36.08 0.28
N ALA A 409 19.41 35.00 -0.19
CA ALA A 409 20.33 35.04 -1.34
C ALA A 409 21.45 36.08 -1.21
N GLY A 410 21.94 36.30 0.01
CA GLY A 410 23.00 37.27 0.33
C GLY A 410 22.54 38.72 0.55
N ASN A 411 21.27 39.05 0.34
CA ASN A 411 20.69 40.37 0.57
C ASN A 411 19.98 40.43 1.93
N ALA A 412 20.04 41.61 2.59
CA ALA A 412 19.25 41.82 3.80
C ALA A 412 17.75 41.69 3.48
N ALA A 413 17.05 40.86 4.21
CA ALA A 413 15.67 40.49 3.92
C ALA A 413 14.80 40.54 5.17
N MET A 414 13.55 41.00 5.00
CA MET A 414 12.56 41.04 6.05
C MET A 414 11.18 40.69 5.48
N LEU A 415 10.43 39.83 6.20
CA LEU A 415 9.03 39.50 5.94
C LEU A 415 8.22 39.74 7.20
N ARG A 416 7.08 40.39 7.07
CA ARG A 416 6.04 40.43 8.10
C ARG A 416 4.88 39.59 7.63
N MET A 417 4.43 38.68 8.47
CA MET A 417 3.41 37.66 8.12
C MET A 417 2.38 37.59 9.24
N HIS A 418 1.12 37.29 8.87
CA HIS A 418 0.09 36.92 9.83
C HIS A 418 -0.43 35.51 9.60
N GLN A 419 -0.86 34.87 10.67
CA GLN A 419 -1.37 33.49 10.62
C GLN A 419 -2.70 33.44 9.87
N GLN A 420 -2.83 32.51 8.94
CA GLN A 420 -4.09 32.31 8.24
C GLN A 420 -5.14 31.66 9.16
N PRO A 421 -6.42 31.99 9.01
CA PRO A 421 -7.48 31.35 9.76
C PRO A 421 -7.57 29.85 9.44
N PRO A 422 -8.09 29.03 10.37
CA PRO A 422 -8.28 27.61 10.13
C PRO A 422 -9.14 27.35 8.87
N THR A 423 -8.69 26.43 8.01
CA THR A 423 -9.37 26.12 6.77
C THR A 423 -10.70 25.39 7.03
N PRO A 424 -11.79 25.71 6.31
CA PRO A 424 -13.09 25.05 6.48
C PRO A 424 -13.04 23.52 6.35
N LEU A 425 -12.14 22.99 5.50
CA LEU A 425 -11.97 21.55 5.29
C LEU A 425 -11.68 20.79 6.59
N LEU A 426 -10.90 21.37 7.51
CA LEU A 426 -10.51 20.74 8.77
C LEU A 426 -11.29 21.29 9.97
N SER A 427 -11.81 22.50 9.92
CA SER A 427 -12.41 23.19 11.06
C SER A 427 -13.93 23.05 11.16
N ARG A 428 -14.60 22.79 10.01
CA ARG A 428 -16.08 22.76 10.00
C ARG A 428 -16.69 21.67 10.88
N GLY A 429 -16.11 20.48 10.91
CA GLY A 429 -16.66 19.35 11.66
C GLY A 429 -17.96 18.75 11.06
N PHE A 430 -18.58 17.84 11.82
CA PHE A 430 -19.76 17.08 11.41
C PHE A 430 -21.05 17.79 11.86
N HIS A 431 -22.09 17.79 11.00
CA HIS A 431 -23.40 18.37 11.27
C HIS A 431 -24.51 17.38 10.92
N TRP A 432 -25.36 17.04 11.89
CA TRP A 432 -26.54 16.19 11.67
C TRP A 432 -27.58 16.86 10.78
N VAL A 433 -27.81 18.16 10.97
CA VAL A 433 -28.81 18.93 10.23
C VAL A 433 -28.08 19.98 9.39
N GLN A 434 -28.37 20.02 8.12
CA GLN A 434 -27.89 21.01 7.18
C GLN A 434 -29.06 21.49 6.35
N GLU A 435 -29.57 22.66 6.64
CA GLU A 435 -30.69 23.26 5.89
C GLU A 435 -30.33 23.51 4.41
N TYR A 436 -29.06 23.82 4.16
CA TYR A 436 -28.53 24.00 2.82
C TYR A 436 -27.20 23.25 2.65
N PRO A 437 -26.95 22.69 1.42
CA PRO A 437 -25.64 22.10 1.13
C PRO A 437 -24.51 23.13 1.30
N TYR A 438 -23.48 22.77 2.04
CA TYR A 438 -22.27 23.59 2.13
C TYR A 438 -21.27 23.12 1.07
N ASN A 439 -21.39 23.69 -0.14
CA ASN A 439 -20.52 23.40 -1.26
C ASN A 439 -19.92 24.72 -1.78
N ARG A 440 -18.75 25.08 -1.24
CA ARG A 440 -18.03 26.31 -1.60
C ARG A 440 -16.60 26.01 -1.99
#